data_d188b541e77e4a613bd26ca9a78c858b
#
_entry.id   d188b541e77e4a613bd26ca9a78c858b
#
_cell.length_a   1.000
_cell.length_b   1.000
_cell.length_c   1.000
_cell.angle_alpha   90.00
_cell.angle_beta   90.00
_cell.angle_gamma   90.00
#
_symmetry.space_group_name_H-M   'P 1'
#
loop_
_entity.id
_entity.type
_entity.pdbx_description
1 polymer ?
#
loop_
_entity_poly.entity_id
_entity_poly.type
_entity_poly.pdbx_seq_one_letter_code
_entity_poly.pdbx_strand_id
1 'polypeptide(L)'
;MQHGTMFCLLLALTICFVRGGFAANEPIVVMETNRGVIELQLFPDRTPKTCDNFMTLVSQGYYDGIIFHRVIKNFMIQGGDPTGTGRGGSSKWGTPFEDEVRQDLAFTQPGILAMANAGPDTNGSQFFITTVPTPWLNMRHTIFGKVVSGYDIVQAIEQCPTGAGDRPLEEQKIIKAYIKTS
;
A
#
# COMPACT_ATOMS: atom_id res chain seq x y z
N MET A 1 -12.47 -80.82 3.57
CA MET A 1 -11.50 -79.90 4.17
C MET A 1 -11.42 -78.72 3.25
N GLN A 2 -12.13 -77.62 3.60
CA GLN A 2 -12.15 -76.33 2.83
C GLN A 2 -11.37 -75.31 3.62
N HIS A 3 -10.31 -74.77 3.02
CA HIS A 3 -9.51 -73.75 3.60
C HIS A 3 -10.09 -72.41 3.08
N GLY A 4 -10.75 -71.65 3.94
CA GLY A 4 -11.19 -70.31 3.67
C GLY A 4 -10.05 -69.29 3.85
N THR A 5 -9.65 -68.61 2.78
CA THR A 5 -8.66 -67.54 2.77
C THR A 5 -9.37 -66.23 3.09
N MET A 6 -9.05 -65.67 4.24
CA MET A 6 -9.58 -64.40 4.71
C MET A 6 -8.74 -63.26 4.11
N PHE A 7 -9.33 -62.50 3.16
CA PHE A 7 -8.73 -61.33 2.55
C PHE A 7 -8.91 -60.13 3.50
N CYS A 8 -7.83 -59.70 4.12
CA CYS A 8 -7.82 -58.50 4.96
C CYS A 8 -7.63 -57.27 4.07
N LEU A 9 -8.70 -56.49 3.89
CA LEU A 9 -8.68 -55.26 3.11
C LEU A 9 -8.15 -54.12 4.00
N LEU A 10 -6.88 -53.75 3.82
CA LEU A 10 -6.27 -52.56 4.46
C LEU A 10 -6.78 -51.31 3.74
N LEU A 11 -7.69 -50.60 4.40
CA LEU A 11 -8.14 -49.25 3.97
C LEU A 11 -7.06 -48.25 4.36
N ALA A 12 -6.25 -47.82 3.40
CA ALA A 12 -5.29 -46.72 3.59
C ALA A 12 -6.03 -45.40 3.66
N LEU A 13 -6.20 -44.87 4.87
CA LEU A 13 -6.77 -43.54 5.11
C LEU A 13 -5.72 -42.47 4.76
N THR A 14 -5.81 -41.93 3.55
CA THR A 14 -4.98 -40.80 3.12
C THR A 14 -5.44 -39.55 3.85
N ILE A 15 -4.75 -39.19 4.93
CA ILE A 15 -4.97 -37.90 5.62
C ILE A 15 -4.39 -36.81 4.73
N CYS A 16 -5.27 -36.11 4.02
CA CYS A 16 -4.92 -34.89 3.29
C CYS A 16 -4.68 -33.80 4.31
N PHE A 17 -3.41 -33.55 4.67
CA PHE A 17 -3.02 -32.36 5.44
C PHE A 17 -3.28 -31.13 4.56
N VAL A 18 -4.45 -30.50 4.71
CA VAL A 18 -4.66 -29.14 4.28
C VAL A 18 -3.71 -28.27 5.11
N ARG A 19 -2.57 -27.93 4.53
CA ARG A 19 -1.73 -26.85 5.07
C ARG A 19 -2.58 -25.58 4.99
N GLY A 20 -3.25 -25.26 6.08
CA GLY A 20 -3.75 -23.92 6.33
C GLY A 20 -2.53 -23.01 6.31
N GLY A 21 -2.31 -22.32 5.18
CA GLY A 21 -1.34 -21.25 5.13
C GLY A 21 -1.78 -20.23 6.18
N PHE A 22 -0.98 -20.03 7.22
CA PHE A 22 -1.07 -18.83 8.03
C PHE A 22 -0.92 -17.69 7.04
N ALA A 23 -1.98 -16.89 6.86
CA ALA A 23 -1.86 -15.60 6.19
C ALA A 23 -0.74 -14.87 6.93
N ALA A 24 0.40 -14.64 6.29
CA ALA A 24 1.44 -13.81 6.83
C ALA A 24 0.76 -12.50 7.23
N ASN A 25 0.95 -12.08 8.49
CA ASN A 25 0.31 -10.88 9.02
C ASN A 25 0.80 -9.72 8.12
N GLU A 26 -0.07 -9.24 7.23
CA GLU A 26 0.28 -8.17 6.29
C GLU A 26 0.67 -6.94 7.12
N PRO A 27 1.87 -6.35 6.90
CA PRO A 27 2.36 -5.26 7.74
C PRO A 27 1.41 -4.06 7.71
N ILE A 28 1.23 -3.43 8.86
CA ILE A 28 0.48 -2.17 9.00
C ILE A 28 1.48 -1.04 9.21
N VAL A 29 1.40 -0.02 8.38
CA VAL A 29 2.08 1.26 8.59
C VAL A 29 1.08 2.25 9.16
N VAL A 30 1.45 2.91 10.25
CA VAL A 30 0.68 3.99 10.87
C VAL A 30 1.25 5.32 10.42
N MET A 31 0.41 6.20 9.91
CA MET A 31 0.72 7.60 9.63
C MET A 31 -0.06 8.51 10.57
N GLU A 32 0.62 9.10 11.52
CA GLU A 32 0.10 10.17 12.34
C GLU A 32 0.16 11.47 11.54
N THR A 33 -0.97 12.06 11.25
CA THR A 33 -1.06 13.32 10.50
C THR A 33 -1.58 14.45 11.38
N ASN A 34 -1.43 15.69 10.93
CA ASN A 34 -2.05 16.84 11.61
C ASN A 34 -3.59 16.84 11.53
N ARG A 35 -4.20 15.86 10.87
CA ARG A 35 -5.67 15.67 10.81
C ARG A 35 -6.14 14.44 11.58
N GLY A 36 -5.24 13.55 11.98
CA GLY A 36 -5.54 12.29 12.66
C GLY A 36 -4.67 11.15 12.14
N VAL A 37 -5.02 9.94 12.51
CA VAL A 37 -4.23 8.74 12.24
C VAL A 37 -4.83 7.97 11.06
N ILE A 38 -3.95 7.52 10.15
CA ILE A 38 -4.29 6.64 9.02
C ILE A 38 -3.48 5.35 9.19
N GLU A 39 -4.13 4.18 9.12
CA GLU A 39 -3.45 2.89 9.08
C GLU A 39 -3.51 2.29 7.69
N LEU A 40 -2.35 1.89 7.18
CA LEU A 40 -2.14 1.35 5.84
C LEU A 40 -1.69 -0.11 5.93
N GLN A 41 -2.50 -1.02 5.43
CA GLN A 41 -2.12 -2.43 5.27
C GLN A 41 -1.33 -2.59 3.98
N LEU A 42 -0.15 -3.21 4.02
CA LEU A 42 0.71 -3.42 2.86
C LEU A 42 0.57 -4.84 2.31
N PHE A 43 0.94 -5.05 1.04
CA PHE A 43 0.82 -6.32 0.32
C PHE A 43 2.19 -6.88 -0.12
N PRO A 44 3.12 -7.21 0.81
CA PRO A 44 4.48 -7.63 0.47
C PRO A 44 4.54 -8.91 -0.36
N ASP A 45 3.57 -9.82 -0.23
CA ASP A 45 3.51 -11.04 -1.05
C ASP A 45 3.16 -10.77 -2.53
N ARG A 46 2.62 -9.58 -2.83
CA ARG A 46 2.18 -9.18 -4.18
C ARG A 46 3.11 -8.17 -4.83
N THR A 47 3.62 -7.24 -4.05
CA THR A 47 4.50 -6.15 -4.50
C THR A 47 5.67 -6.00 -3.53
N PRO A 48 6.55 -7.04 -3.47
CA PRO A 48 7.60 -7.14 -2.46
C PRO A 48 8.62 -6.00 -2.51
N LYS A 49 9.04 -5.59 -3.68
CA LYS A 49 10.05 -4.53 -3.84
C LYS A 49 9.51 -3.18 -3.42
N THR A 50 8.29 -2.87 -3.80
CA THR A 50 7.59 -1.62 -3.43
C THR A 50 7.35 -1.55 -1.93
N CYS A 51 6.86 -2.65 -1.32
CA CYS A 51 6.67 -2.72 0.12
C CYS A 51 7.98 -2.61 0.89
N ASP A 52 9.06 -3.27 0.42
CA ASP A 52 10.39 -3.17 1.02
C ASP A 52 10.94 -1.73 0.95
N ASN A 53 10.79 -1.06 -0.20
CA ASN A 53 11.13 0.37 -0.33
C ASN A 53 10.38 1.23 0.68
N PHE A 54 9.06 1.11 0.70
CA PHE A 54 8.20 1.93 1.54
C PHE A 54 8.45 1.69 3.04
N MET A 55 8.51 0.43 3.49
CA MET A 55 8.81 0.09 4.88
C MET A 55 10.20 0.54 5.32
N THR A 56 11.21 0.43 4.45
CA THR A 56 12.56 0.92 4.75
C THR A 56 12.55 2.42 4.96
N LEU A 57 11.92 3.18 4.08
CA LEU A 57 11.79 4.65 4.19
C LEU A 57 11.02 5.04 5.46
N VAL A 58 9.92 4.34 5.77
CA VAL A 58 9.16 4.53 7.03
C VAL A 58 10.06 4.30 8.25
N SER A 59 10.82 3.20 8.27
CA SER A 59 11.70 2.85 9.40
C SER A 59 12.84 3.84 9.60
N GLN A 60 13.23 4.54 8.55
CA GLN A 60 14.25 5.61 8.58
C GLN A 60 13.68 6.98 8.98
N GLY A 61 12.36 7.09 9.23
CA GLY A 61 11.69 8.37 9.51
C GLY A 61 11.63 9.29 8.28
N TYR A 62 11.83 8.75 7.08
CA TYR A 62 11.88 9.53 5.84
C TYR A 62 10.62 10.35 5.60
N TYR A 63 9.45 9.81 5.96
CA TYR A 63 8.16 10.47 5.73
C TYR A 63 7.77 11.46 6.83
N ASP A 64 8.52 11.53 7.94
CA ASP A 64 8.23 12.44 9.04
C ASP A 64 8.36 13.89 8.59
N GLY A 65 7.32 14.69 8.81
CA GLY A 65 7.25 16.09 8.39
C GLY A 65 6.90 16.32 6.92
N ILE A 66 6.80 15.26 6.09
CA ILE A 66 6.44 15.41 4.66
C ILE A 66 4.95 15.74 4.53
N ILE A 67 4.63 16.66 3.59
CA ILE A 67 3.28 17.10 3.30
C ILE A 67 2.61 16.29 2.18
N PHE A 68 1.29 16.25 2.19
CA PHE A 68 0.51 15.92 1.01
C PHE A 68 0.50 17.16 0.11
N HIS A 69 1.43 17.20 -0.84
CA HIS A 69 1.69 18.37 -1.68
C HIS A 69 0.68 18.56 -2.82
N ARG A 70 -0.11 17.52 -3.14
CA ARG A 70 -1.14 17.54 -4.18
C ARG A 70 -2.38 16.81 -3.70
N VAL A 71 -3.52 17.49 -3.72
CA VAL A 71 -4.82 16.97 -3.26
C VAL A 71 -5.88 17.35 -4.28
N ILE A 72 -6.54 16.32 -4.85
CA ILE A 72 -7.61 16.52 -5.83
C ILE A 72 -8.87 15.83 -5.34
N LYS A 73 -9.94 16.60 -5.17
CA LYS A 73 -11.27 16.10 -4.79
C LYS A 73 -11.77 15.08 -5.81
N ASN A 74 -12.43 14.03 -5.32
CA ASN A 74 -12.92 12.92 -6.12
C ASN A 74 -11.84 12.25 -6.97
N PHE A 75 -10.60 12.19 -6.41
CA PHE A 75 -9.51 11.50 -7.06
C PHE A 75 -8.52 10.89 -6.05
N MET A 76 -7.62 11.70 -5.46
CA MET A 76 -6.57 11.18 -4.58
C MET A 76 -5.91 12.28 -3.72
N ILE A 77 -5.19 11.86 -2.69
CA ILE A 77 -4.21 12.65 -1.96
C ILE A 77 -2.82 12.10 -2.22
N GLN A 78 -1.85 12.95 -2.56
CA GLN A 78 -0.48 12.57 -2.94
C GLN A 78 0.55 13.22 -2.03
N GLY A 79 1.49 12.41 -1.55
CA GLY A 79 2.59 12.83 -0.68
C GLY A 79 3.89 12.07 -0.98
N GLY A 80 4.83 12.10 -0.02
CA GLY A 80 6.08 11.33 -0.11
C GLY A 80 7.23 12.04 -0.82
N ASP A 81 7.07 13.31 -1.15
CA ASP A 81 8.15 14.18 -1.65
C ASP A 81 8.69 15.06 -0.53
N PRO A 82 9.94 14.88 -0.08
CA PRO A 82 10.53 15.69 0.98
C PRO A 82 10.70 17.16 0.60
N THR A 83 10.74 17.49 -0.70
CA THR A 83 10.80 18.87 -1.18
C THR A 83 9.42 19.54 -1.24
N GLY A 84 8.34 18.75 -1.19
CA GLY A 84 6.96 19.22 -1.30
C GLY A 84 6.61 19.87 -2.64
N THR A 85 7.45 19.70 -3.67
CA THR A 85 7.26 20.29 -5.00
C THR A 85 6.56 19.37 -6.00
N GLY A 86 6.46 18.08 -5.68
CA GLY A 86 6.01 17.02 -6.57
C GLY A 86 7.09 16.48 -7.52
N ARG A 87 8.31 17.02 -7.43
CA ARG A 87 9.44 16.65 -8.32
C ARG A 87 10.59 15.97 -7.59
N GLY A 88 10.52 15.91 -6.26
CA GLY A 88 11.53 15.29 -5.40
C GLY A 88 11.15 13.89 -4.97
N GLY A 89 11.98 13.37 -4.07
CA GLY A 89 11.82 12.02 -3.54
C GLY A 89 12.69 10.99 -4.25
N SER A 90 13.16 10.02 -3.48
CA SER A 90 14.04 8.96 -3.97
C SER A 90 13.67 7.64 -3.31
N SER A 91 13.90 6.54 -3.99
CA SER A 91 13.79 5.22 -3.40
C SER A 91 14.92 5.00 -2.37
N LYS A 92 14.79 3.94 -1.58
CA LYS A 92 15.85 3.52 -0.64
C LYS A 92 17.17 3.18 -1.34
N TRP A 93 17.14 2.90 -2.64
CA TRP A 93 18.33 2.61 -3.46
C TRP A 93 18.95 3.87 -4.09
N GLY A 94 18.31 5.05 -3.93
CA GLY A 94 18.79 6.30 -4.53
C GLY A 94 18.51 6.43 -6.03
N THR A 95 17.87 5.44 -6.64
CA THR A 95 17.51 5.40 -8.07
C THR A 95 16.04 5.01 -8.25
N PRO A 96 15.40 5.37 -9.36
CA PRO A 96 14.07 4.84 -9.70
C PRO A 96 14.06 3.31 -9.75
N PHE A 97 12.91 2.71 -9.49
CA PHE A 97 12.71 1.27 -9.59
C PHE A 97 11.45 0.91 -10.38
N GLU A 98 11.42 -0.33 -10.86
CA GLU A 98 10.41 -0.86 -11.76
C GLU A 98 9.01 -0.93 -11.11
N ASP A 99 8.01 -0.92 -11.97
CA ASP A 99 6.62 -1.14 -11.60
C ASP A 99 6.35 -2.62 -11.25
N GLU A 100 5.56 -2.85 -10.20
CA GLU A 100 5.02 -4.16 -9.83
C GLU A 100 3.50 -4.20 -10.06
N VAL A 101 3.07 -3.87 -11.29
CA VAL A 101 1.65 -3.87 -11.66
C VAL A 101 1.11 -5.28 -11.83
N ARG A 102 -0.13 -5.51 -11.37
CA ARG A 102 -0.76 -6.84 -11.32
C ARG A 102 -2.22 -6.76 -11.73
N GLN A 103 -2.70 -7.81 -12.44
CA GLN A 103 -4.10 -7.91 -12.85
C GLN A 103 -5.06 -8.18 -11.68
N ASP A 104 -4.57 -8.81 -10.60
CA ASP A 104 -5.34 -9.11 -9.39
C ASP A 104 -5.40 -7.93 -8.39
N LEU A 105 -4.72 -6.82 -8.69
CA LEU A 105 -4.78 -5.56 -7.95
C LEU A 105 -5.32 -4.46 -8.85
N ALA A 106 -6.48 -3.90 -8.50
CA ALA A 106 -7.14 -2.90 -9.32
C ALA A 106 -7.71 -1.75 -8.47
N PHE A 107 -7.79 -0.56 -9.06
CA PHE A 107 -8.33 0.66 -8.45
C PHE A 107 -9.87 0.66 -8.50
N THR A 108 -10.51 -0.33 -7.87
CA THR A 108 -11.97 -0.55 -7.90
C THR A 108 -12.72 0.11 -6.77
N GLN A 109 -12.01 0.64 -5.78
CA GLN A 109 -12.58 1.23 -4.57
C GLN A 109 -11.71 2.38 -4.07
N PRO A 110 -12.24 3.26 -3.19
CA PRO A 110 -11.42 4.26 -2.51
C PRO A 110 -10.48 3.62 -1.47
N GLY A 111 -9.48 4.38 -1.02
CA GLY A 111 -8.53 3.94 0.00
C GLY A 111 -7.40 3.05 -0.53
N ILE A 112 -7.20 2.96 -1.83
CA ILE A 112 -6.07 2.22 -2.43
C ILE A 112 -4.80 3.06 -2.29
N LEU A 113 -3.74 2.42 -1.77
CA LEU A 113 -2.40 2.98 -1.66
C LEU A 113 -1.54 2.52 -2.84
N ALA A 114 -0.99 3.47 -3.59
CA ALA A 114 -0.21 3.19 -4.79
C ALA A 114 0.98 4.15 -4.96
N MET A 115 1.98 3.73 -5.75
CA MET A 115 3.13 4.57 -6.09
C MET A 115 2.76 5.64 -7.12
N ALA A 116 3.15 6.87 -6.85
CA ALA A 116 3.22 7.91 -7.88
C ALA A 116 4.50 7.71 -8.70
N ASN A 117 4.40 7.93 -10.01
CA ASN A 117 5.52 7.83 -10.95
C ASN A 117 5.43 8.90 -12.03
N ALA A 118 6.50 9.09 -12.80
CA ALA A 118 6.59 10.00 -13.95
C ALA A 118 6.60 9.24 -15.29
N GLY A 119 6.03 8.05 -15.33
CA GLY A 119 6.01 7.11 -16.42
C GLY A 119 6.46 5.72 -15.96
N PRO A 120 6.51 4.71 -16.84
CA PRO A 120 6.89 3.36 -16.47
C PRO A 120 8.26 3.30 -15.78
N ASP A 121 8.34 2.48 -14.71
CA ASP A 121 9.58 2.14 -14.01
C ASP A 121 10.31 3.36 -13.39
N THR A 122 9.55 4.38 -12.97
CA THR A 122 10.11 5.60 -12.36
C THR A 122 9.67 5.79 -10.90
N ASN A 123 9.39 4.70 -10.19
CA ASN A 123 8.98 4.76 -8.79
C ASN A 123 10.11 5.27 -7.89
N GLY A 124 9.77 6.10 -6.91
CA GLY A 124 10.70 6.64 -5.92
C GLY A 124 10.16 6.50 -4.51
N SER A 125 9.88 7.64 -3.84
CA SER A 125 9.25 7.70 -2.52
C SER A 125 7.83 8.23 -2.55
N GLN A 126 7.39 8.85 -3.65
CA GLN A 126 6.05 9.44 -3.74
C GLN A 126 4.97 8.38 -3.85
N PHE A 127 3.89 8.57 -3.13
CA PHE A 127 2.71 7.71 -3.11
C PHE A 127 1.43 8.53 -3.14
N PHE A 128 0.32 7.86 -3.44
CA PHE A 128 -1.00 8.46 -3.31
C PHE A 128 -2.01 7.47 -2.70
N ILE A 129 -3.08 8.02 -2.13
CA ILE A 129 -4.23 7.28 -1.63
C ILE A 129 -5.46 7.75 -2.41
N THR A 130 -6.17 6.83 -3.05
CA THR A 130 -7.37 7.15 -3.83
C THR A 130 -8.55 7.46 -2.93
N THR A 131 -9.44 8.36 -3.38
CA THR A 131 -10.67 8.73 -2.67
C THR A 131 -11.93 8.30 -3.41
N VAL A 132 -11.77 7.81 -4.64
CA VAL A 132 -12.81 7.18 -5.47
C VAL A 132 -12.21 6.02 -6.26
N PRO A 133 -13.01 5.15 -6.90
CA PRO A 133 -12.50 4.20 -7.90
C PRO A 133 -11.84 4.94 -9.07
N THR A 134 -10.62 4.50 -9.45
CA THR A 134 -9.81 5.16 -10.50
C THR A 134 -9.30 4.12 -11.53
N PRO A 135 -10.19 3.41 -12.26
CA PRO A 135 -9.82 2.27 -13.08
C PRO A 135 -8.85 2.63 -14.23
N TRP A 136 -8.76 3.89 -14.63
CA TRP A 136 -7.80 4.37 -15.63
C TRP A 136 -6.34 4.33 -15.17
N LEU A 137 -6.09 4.12 -13.86
CA LEU A 137 -4.74 3.94 -13.29
C LEU A 137 -4.29 2.47 -13.26
N ASN A 138 -5.19 1.52 -13.57
CA ASN A 138 -4.86 0.10 -13.61
C ASN A 138 -3.68 -0.15 -14.56
N MET A 139 -2.75 -1.03 -14.16
CA MET A 139 -1.54 -1.40 -14.91
C MET A 139 -0.60 -0.22 -15.23
N ARG A 140 -0.75 0.93 -14.57
CA ARG A 140 0.11 2.12 -14.71
C ARG A 140 0.79 2.53 -13.42
N HIS A 141 0.21 2.18 -12.29
CA HIS A 141 0.73 2.49 -10.97
C HIS A 141 0.71 1.23 -10.11
N THR A 142 1.79 0.98 -9.39
CA THR A 142 1.91 -0.16 -8.47
C THR A 142 1.01 0.05 -7.26
N ILE A 143 -0.02 -0.78 -7.12
CA ILE A 143 -0.82 -0.88 -5.90
C ILE A 143 -0.03 -1.72 -4.90
N PHE A 144 0.28 -1.19 -3.72
CA PHE A 144 1.06 -1.92 -2.72
C PHE A 144 0.41 -1.97 -1.33
N GLY A 145 -0.81 -1.41 -1.19
CA GLY A 145 -1.54 -1.45 0.06
C GLY A 145 -2.92 -0.82 -0.05
N LYS A 146 -3.55 -0.68 1.11
CA LYS A 146 -4.84 -0.01 1.27
C LYS A 146 -4.98 0.60 2.66
N VAL A 147 -5.86 1.57 2.80
CA VAL A 147 -6.31 2.09 4.09
C VAL A 147 -7.18 1.04 4.78
N VAL A 148 -6.88 0.74 6.05
CA VAL A 148 -7.66 -0.19 6.89
C VAL A 148 -8.28 0.52 8.10
N SER A 149 -7.76 1.71 8.46
CA SER A 149 -8.32 2.57 9.51
C SER A 149 -8.03 4.03 9.20
N GLY A 150 -8.89 4.96 9.62
CA GLY A 150 -8.70 6.41 9.41
C GLY A 150 -9.01 6.87 7.99
N TYR A 151 -9.90 6.20 7.26
CA TYR A 151 -10.32 6.68 5.93
C TYR A 151 -11.05 8.03 6.00
N ASP A 152 -11.75 8.33 7.08
CA ASP A 152 -12.34 9.64 7.38
C ASP A 152 -11.26 10.74 7.45
N ILE A 153 -10.06 10.44 7.92
CA ILE A 153 -8.91 11.36 7.90
C ILE A 153 -8.42 11.60 6.48
N VAL A 154 -8.37 10.56 5.63
CA VAL A 154 -8.07 10.72 4.19
C VAL A 154 -9.09 11.66 3.54
N GLN A 155 -10.37 11.50 3.83
CA GLN A 155 -11.44 12.38 3.34
C GLN A 155 -11.32 13.82 3.88
N ALA A 156 -10.94 13.99 5.15
CA ALA A 156 -10.71 15.31 5.73
C ALA A 156 -9.56 16.05 5.04
N ILE A 157 -8.48 15.32 4.68
CA ILE A 157 -7.39 15.88 3.88
C ILE A 157 -7.86 16.22 2.46
N GLU A 158 -8.61 15.32 1.81
CA GLU A 158 -9.16 15.54 0.47
C GLU A 158 -10.02 16.80 0.37
N GLN A 159 -10.80 17.09 1.43
CA GLN A 159 -11.72 18.21 1.44
C GLN A 159 -11.06 19.57 1.76
N CYS A 160 -9.76 19.60 2.05
CA CYS A 160 -9.08 20.86 2.33
C CYS A 160 -9.11 21.80 1.12
N PRO A 161 -9.13 23.13 1.34
CA PRO A 161 -8.99 24.09 0.26
C PRO A 161 -7.63 23.96 -0.43
N THR A 162 -7.63 23.98 -1.76
CA THR A 162 -6.41 23.91 -2.58
C THR A 162 -6.26 25.13 -3.46
N GLY A 163 -5.03 25.47 -3.82
CA GLY A 163 -4.65 26.53 -4.73
C GLY A 163 -4.05 26.02 -6.03
N ALA A 164 -3.17 26.80 -6.62
CA ALA A 164 -2.50 26.45 -7.87
C ALA A 164 -1.74 25.11 -7.76
N GLY A 165 -1.89 24.25 -8.78
CA GLY A 165 -1.27 22.93 -8.82
C GLY A 165 -1.87 21.95 -7.82
N ASP A 166 -3.14 22.13 -7.44
CA ASP A 166 -3.85 21.27 -6.47
C ASP A 166 -3.17 21.20 -5.09
N ARG A 167 -2.37 22.21 -4.75
CA ARG A 167 -1.65 22.31 -3.49
C ARG A 167 -2.58 22.76 -2.38
N PRO A 168 -2.64 22.04 -1.24
CA PRO A 168 -3.37 22.52 -0.07
C PRO A 168 -2.92 23.93 0.37
N LEU A 169 -3.89 24.83 0.66
CA LEU A 169 -3.60 26.17 1.18
C LEU A 169 -3.04 26.10 2.61
N GLU A 170 -3.49 25.13 3.40
CA GLU A 170 -2.93 24.79 4.70
C GLU A 170 -2.21 23.46 4.58
N GLU A 171 -1.02 23.34 5.17
CA GLU A 171 -0.25 22.10 5.11
C GLU A 171 -1.02 20.92 5.69
N GLN A 172 -1.16 19.89 4.90
CA GLN A 172 -1.61 18.57 5.31
C GLN A 172 -0.34 17.70 5.47
N LYS A 173 0.03 17.39 6.72
CA LYS A 173 1.37 16.91 7.04
C LYS A 173 1.34 15.55 7.75
N ILE A 174 2.24 14.67 7.37
CA ILE A 174 2.59 13.47 8.14
C ILE A 174 3.49 13.93 9.29
N ILE A 175 3.03 13.79 10.52
CA ILE A 175 3.83 14.10 11.72
C ILE A 175 4.85 13.00 11.94
N LYS A 176 4.41 11.75 11.82
CA LYS A 176 5.23 10.56 12.02
C LYS A 176 4.66 9.37 11.26
N ALA A 177 5.55 8.54 10.71
CA ALA A 177 5.18 7.25 10.13
C ALA A 177 6.00 6.13 10.78
N TYR A 178 5.33 5.00 11.12
CA TYR A 178 6.00 3.84 11.69
C TYR A 178 5.28 2.53 11.36
N ILE A 179 6.01 1.42 11.42
CA ILE A 179 5.44 0.09 11.26
C ILE A 179 4.83 -0.32 12.60
N LYS A 180 3.55 -0.71 12.59
CA LYS A 180 2.83 -1.17 13.78
C LYS A 180 3.41 -2.50 14.23
N THR A 181 3.93 -2.54 15.45
CA THR A 181 4.33 -3.81 16.10
C THR A 181 3.07 -4.49 16.63
N SER A 182 2.92 -5.78 16.33
CA SER A 182 1.86 -6.64 16.87
C SER A 182 2.03 -6.86 18.35
#